data_3115e18c80f59a0a99e18008aa1c5169
#
_entry.id   3115e18c80f59a0a99e18008aa1c5169
#
_cell.length_a   1.000
_cell.length_b   1.000
_cell.length_c   1.000
_cell.angle_alpha   90.00
_cell.angle_beta   90.00
_cell.angle_gamma   90.00
#
_symmetry.space_group_name_H-M   'P 1'
#
loop_
_entity.id
_entity.type
_entity.pdbx_description
1 polymer ?
#
loop_
_entity_poly.entity_id
_entity_poly.type
_entity_poly.pdbx_seq_one_letter_code
_entity_poly.pdbx_strand_id
1 'polypeptide(L)'
;ERGDLADIVQVSANAARVGGSSLGLAAGQRYKLEELIRATMLRSGNDGATAVAEHVGGSVAGFVELMNARAYSMGLKHTRFANPHGLSAPGHHSTAYDIALMCIWGFRLRKFADIVGCPELWSSPLAGGQGRLAYNTNRLLWSLAGADGVKTGTTTRAGHCLAASATRDGLQFI
;
A
#
# COMPACT_ATOMS: atom_id res chain seq x y z
N GLU A 1 -5.80 2.45 -11.70
CA GLU A 1 -5.56 2.72 -13.13
C GLU A 1 -5.47 1.42 -13.97
N ARG A 2 -5.21 0.29 -13.33
CA ARG A 2 -5.28 -1.05 -13.93
C ARG A 2 -5.96 -2.00 -12.95
N GLY A 3 -6.75 -2.93 -13.43
CA GLY A 3 -7.59 -3.82 -12.65
C GLY A 3 -8.92 -3.16 -12.24
N ASP A 4 -9.98 -3.95 -12.19
CA ASP A 4 -11.25 -3.53 -11.63
C ASP A 4 -11.21 -3.76 -10.11
N LEU A 5 -11.57 -2.77 -9.31
CA LEU A 5 -11.63 -2.89 -7.84
C LEU A 5 -12.61 -3.99 -7.37
N ALA A 6 -13.55 -4.39 -8.23
CA ALA A 6 -14.46 -5.51 -7.99
C ALA A 6 -13.84 -6.88 -8.30
N ASP A 7 -12.67 -6.93 -8.95
CA ASP A 7 -11.99 -8.19 -9.27
C ASP A 7 -11.78 -9.05 -8.04
N ILE A 8 -11.79 -10.37 -8.25
CA ILE A 8 -11.49 -11.34 -7.21
C ILE A 8 -10.03 -11.77 -7.30
N VAL A 9 -9.26 -11.41 -6.30
CA VAL A 9 -7.86 -11.80 -6.14
C VAL A 9 -7.79 -13.12 -5.38
N GLN A 10 -7.14 -14.12 -5.97
CA GLN A 10 -6.80 -15.35 -5.28
C GLN A 10 -5.37 -15.28 -4.77
N VAL A 11 -5.19 -15.48 -3.47
CA VAL A 11 -3.88 -15.46 -2.82
C VAL A 11 -3.05 -16.65 -3.27
N SER A 12 -1.89 -16.40 -3.84
CA SER A 12 -0.94 -17.44 -4.24
C SER A 12 -0.15 -18.00 -3.04
N ALA A 13 0.45 -19.16 -3.22
CA ALA A 13 1.39 -19.70 -2.24
C ALA A 13 2.66 -18.83 -2.08
N ASN A 14 3.04 -18.07 -3.12
CA ASN A 14 4.14 -17.12 -3.05
C ASN A 14 3.76 -15.93 -2.16
N ALA A 15 2.63 -15.30 -2.40
CA ALA A 15 2.14 -14.17 -1.59
C ALA A 15 2.00 -14.54 -0.11
N ALA A 16 1.40 -15.70 0.19
CA ALA A 16 1.20 -16.18 1.56
C ALA A 16 2.49 -16.43 2.35
N ARG A 17 3.63 -16.59 1.67
CA ARG A 17 4.94 -16.85 2.33
C ARG A 17 5.83 -15.63 2.48
N VAL A 18 5.39 -14.46 1.99
CA VAL A 18 6.20 -13.24 2.09
C VAL A 18 6.35 -12.83 3.55
N GLY A 19 7.59 -12.66 3.99
CA GLY A 19 7.92 -12.29 5.36
C GLY A 19 7.68 -10.83 5.71
N GLY A 20 7.87 -10.48 6.97
CA GLY A 20 7.70 -9.14 7.52
C GLY A 20 6.25 -8.86 7.95
N SER A 21 5.78 -7.63 7.77
CA SER A 21 4.39 -7.27 8.08
C SER A 21 3.42 -8.07 7.22
N SER A 22 2.38 -8.63 7.82
CA SER A 22 1.47 -9.54 7.14
C SER A 22 0.01 -9.31 7.54
N LEU A 23 -0.90 -9.58 6.62
CA LEU A 23 -2.33 -9.73 6.87
C LEU A 23 -2.67 -11.12 7.40
N GLY A 24 -1.74 -12.06 7.34
CA GLY A 24 -1.94 -13.48 7.65
C GLY A 24 -2.76 -14.19 6.58
N LEU A 25 -2.52 -13.85 5.32
CA LEU A 25 -3.22 -14.48 4.19
C LEU A 25 -2.77 -15.93 4.01
N ALA A 26 -3.74 -16.81 3.72
CA ALA A 26 -3.45 -18.19 3.34
C ALA A 26 -3.64 -18.41 1.85
N ALA A 27 -2.81 -19.27 1.27
CA ALA A 27 -2.91 -19.66 -0.14
C ALA A 27 -4.31 -20.20 -0.47
N GLY A 28 -4.86 -19.77 -1.61
CA GLY A 28 -6.20 -20.14 -2.05
C GLY A 28 -7.31 -19.23 -1.52
N GLN A 29 -7.09 -18.43 -0.49
CA GLN A 29 -8.08 -17.44 -0.04
C GLN A 29 -8.39 -16.44 -1.15
N ARG A 30 -9.62 -15.91 -1.16
CA ARG A 30 -10.11 -14.99 -2.17
C ARG A 30 -10.64 -13.72 -1.52
N TYR A 31 -10.29 -12.58 -2.09
CA TYR A 31 -10.70 -11.24 -1.64
C TYR A 31 -11.12 -10.38 -2.83
N LYS A 32 -12.01 -9.41 -2.60
CA LYS A 32 -12.15 -8.31 -3.57
C LYS A 32 -10.85 -7.50 -3.62
N LEU A 33 -10.43 -7.09 -4.81
CA LEU A 33 -9.21 -6.30 -5.00
C LEU A 33 -9.23 -5.02 -4.13
N GLU A 34 -10.35 -4.30 -4.09
CA GLU A 34 -10.49 -3.11 -3.26
C GLU A 34 -10.24 -3.41 -1.77
N GLU A 35 -10.86 -4.46 -1.24
CA GLU A 35 -10.74 -4.83 0.16
C GLU A 35 -9.30 -5.23 0.50
N LEU A 36 -8.66 -6.00 -0.39
CA LEU A 36 -7.27 -6.41 -0.23
C LEU A 36 -6.31 -5.21 -0.25
N ILE A 37 -6.52 -4.25 -1.16
CA ILE A 37 -5.73 -3.01 -1.21
C ILE A 37 -5.90 -2.23 0.10
N ARG A 38 -7.15 -2.04 0.57
CA ARG A 38 -7.43 -1.31 1.80
C ARG A 38 -6.74 -1.95 3.01
N ALA A 39 -6.91 -3.26 3.21
CA ALA A 39 -6.27 -3.99 4.29
C ALA A 39 -4.74 -3.93 4.20
N THR A 40 -4.19 -4.06 2.99
CA THR A 40 -2.75 -3.96 2.71
C THR A 40 -2.19 -2.59 3.10
N MET A 41 -2.89 -1.53 2.74
CA MET A 41 -2.46 -0.16 3.07
C MET A 41 -2.50 0.11 4.57
N LEU A 42 -3.56 -0.28 5.26
CA LEU A 42 -3.71 -0.05 6.69
C LEU A 42 -2.68 -0.82 7.52
N ARG A 43 -2.55 -2.13 7.25
CA ARG A 43 -1.68 -3.04 8.00
C ARG A 43 -0.26 -3.11 7.48
N SER A 44 0.01 -2.47 6.32
CA SER A 44 1.31 -2.61 5.65
C SER A 44 1.65 -4.08 5.32
N GLY A 45 0.65 -4.87 4.86
CA GLY A 45 0.80 -6.30 4.61
C GLY A 45 1.64 -6.60 3.36
N ASN A 46 2.79 -7.23 3.52
CA ASN A 46 3.66 -7.61 2.39
C ASN A 46 3.03 -8.72 1.55
N ASP A 47 2.34 -9.66 2.19
CA ASP A 47 1.55 -10.72 1.56
C ASP A 47 0.42 -10.13 0.69
N GLY A 48 -0.31 -9.16 1.21
CA GLY A 48 -1.35 -8.45 0.47
C GLY A 48 -0.79 -7.66 -0.71
N ALA A 49 0.31 -6.93 -0.51
CA ALA A 49 0.98 -6.20 -1.59
C ALA A 49 1.46 -7.14 -2.71
N THR A 50 1.96 -8.33 -2.35
CA THR A 50 2.40 -9.34 -3.30
C THR A 50 1.21 -9.93 -4.07
N ALA A 51 0.12 -10.27 -3.38
CA ALA A 51 -1.09 -10.79 -4.04
C ALA A 51 -1.72 -9.77 -5.00
N VAL A 52 -1.77 -8.49 -4.62
CA VAL A 52 -2.21 -7.40 -5.51
C VAL A 52 -1.28 -7.28 -6.72
N ALA A 53 0.04 -7.35 -6.51
CA ALA A 53 1.02 -7.26 -7.57
C ALA A 53 0.89 -8.40 -8.59
N GLU A 54 0.72 -9.63 -8.13
CA GLU A 54 0.52 -10.80 -8.98
C GLU A 54 -0.77 -10.68 -9.81
N HIS A 55 -1.86 -10.20 -9.19
CA HIS A 55 -3.15 -10.04 -9.87
C HIS A 55 -3.09 -8.94 -10.95
N VAL A 56 -2.63 -7.74 -10.59
CA VAL A 56 -2.67 -6.56 -11.47
C VAL A 56 -1.57 -6.57 -12.51
N GLY A 57 -0.39 -7.11 -12.16
CA GLY A 57 0.79 -7.16 -13.02
C GLY A 57 0.98 -8.49 -13.75
N GLY A 58 0.13 -9.49 -13.49
CA GLY A 58 0.32 -10.87 -13.97
C GLY A 58 1.49 -11.59 -13.29
N SER A 59 2.37 -10.85 -12.65
CA SER A 59 3.49 -11.33 -11.84
C SER A 59 4.03 -10.20 -10.97
N VAL A 60 4.80 -10.54 -9.92
CA VAL A 60 5.51 -9.52 -9.11
C VAL A 60 6.45 -8.69 -9.99
N ALA A 61 7.19 -9.31 -10.91
CA ALA A 61 8.09 -8.60 -11.81
C ALA A 61 7.34 -7.63 -12.72
N GLY A 62 6.28 -8.08 -13.37
CA GLY A 62 5.44 -7.23 -14.23
C GLY A 62 4.82 -6.06 -13.47
N PHE A 63 4.40 -6.27 -12.22
CA PHE A 63 3.90 -5.17 -11.40
C PHE A 63 5.00 -4.16 -11.03
N VAL A 64 6.20 -4.62 -10.72
CA VAL A 64 7.36 -3.74 -10.46
C VAL A 64 7.72 -2.91 -11.70
N GLU A 65 7.63 -3.47 -12.89
CA GLU A 65 7.78 -2.71 -14.14
C GLU A 65 6.71 -1.62 -14.26
N LEU A 66 5.44 -1.92 -13.96
CA LEU A 66 4.38 -0.93 -13.92
C LEU A 66 4.63 0.17 -12.89
N MET A 67 5.10 -0.19 -11.69
CA MET A 67 5.47 0.78 -10.64
C MET A 67 6.56 1.73 -11.13
N ASN A 68 7.61 1.22 -11.75
CA ASN A 68 8.72 2.02 -12.26
C ASN A 68 8.30 2.90 -13.46
N ALA A 69 7.51 2.37 -14.38
CA ALA A 69 6.94 3.15 -15.48
C ALA A 69 6.06 4.29 -14.95
N ARG A 70 5.28 4.03 -13.90
CA ARG A 70 4.45 5.07 -13.27
C ARG A 70 5.31 6.10 -12.54
N ALA A 71 6.33 5.69 -11.79
CA ALA A 71 7.28 6.60 -11.16
C ALA A 71 7.92 7.54 -12.19
N TYR A 72 8.37 7.01 -13.31
CA TYR A 72 8.90 7.79 -14.42
C TYR A 72 7.88 8.81 -14.95
N SER A 73 6.65 8.39 -15.21
CA SER A 73 5.58 9.28 -15.72
C SER A 73 5.16 10.38 -14.74
N MET A 74 5.37 10.16 -13.45
CA MET A 74 5.16 11.14 -12.38
C MET A 74 6.34 12.11 -12.21
N GLY A 75 7.46 11.89 -12.91
CA GLY A 75 8.68 12.68 -12.80
C GLY A 75 9.52 12.38 -11.55
N LEU A 76 9.37 11.19 -10.96
CA LEU A 76 10.14 10.77 -9.79
C LEU A 76 11.55 10.36 -10.22
N LYS A 77 12.48 11.30 -10.18
CA LYS A 77 13.83 11.15 -10.77
C LYS A 77 14.78 10.25 -9.95
N HIS A 78 14.50 10.10 -8.67
CA HIS A 78 15.35 9.38 -7.72
C HIS A 78 14.61 8.23 -7.05
N THR A 79 13.66 7.63 -7.77
CA THR A 79 12.86 6.50 -7.29
C THR A 79 13.02 5.29 -8.19
N ARG A 80 13.32 4.15 -7.59
CA ARG A 80 13.29 2.86 -8.24
C ARG A 80 12.71 1.81 -7.30
N PHE A 81 11.74 1.08 -7.79
CA PHE A 81 11.13 -0.05 -7.09
C PHE A 81 11.78 -1.37 -7.54
N ALA A 82 12.05 -2.26 -6.59
CA ALA A 82 12.50 -3.62 -6.81
C ALA A 82 11.49 -4.67 -6.33
N ASN A 83 10.49 -4.25 -5.55
CA ASN A 83 9.41 -5.10 -5.05
C ASN A 83 8.16 -4.24 -4.73
N PRO A 84 6.97 -4.84 -4.56
CA PRO A 84 5.73 -4.10 -4.31
C PRO A 84 5.51 -3.72 -2.84
N HIS A 85 6.28 -4.26 -1.90
CA HIS A 85 6.02 -4.17 -0.45
C HIS A 85 7.03 -3.31 0.32
N GLY A 86 8.12 -2.86 -0.30
CA GLY A 86 9.07 -1.94 0.34
C GLY A 86 10.13 -2.59 1.22
N LEU A 87 10.25 -3.92 1.26
CA LEU A 87 11.40 -4.56 1.92
C LEU A 87 12.69 -4.19 1.19
N SER A 88 13.76 -4.04 1.97
CA SER A 88 15.06 -3.65 1.43
C SER A 88 15.56 -4.64 0.39
N ALA A 89 15.92 -4.15 -0.79
CA ALA A 89 16.45 -4.91 -1.90
C ALA A 89 17.49 -4.08 -2.65
N PRO A 90 18.44 -4.70 -3.37
CA PRO A 90 19.36 -3.98 -4.23
C PRO A 90 18.63 -3.09 -5.23
N GLY A 91 19.01 -1.81 -5.32
CA GLY A 91 18.40 -0.85 -6.21
C GLY A 91 17.02 -0.31 -5.80
N HIS A 92 16.44 -0.76 -4.67
CA HIS A 92 15.18 -0.23 -4.14
C HIS A 92 15.46 1.05 -3.35
N HIS A 93 15.07 2.21 -3.91
CA HIS A 93 15.32 3.51 -3.28
C HIS A 93 14.30 4.56 -3.71
N SER A 94 14.19 5.61 -2.90
CA SER A 94 13.46 6.83 -3.19
C SER A 94 14.09 7.99 -2.41
N THR A 95 13.52 9.20 -2.56
CA THR A 95 13.84 10.37 -1.75
C THR A 95 12.59 10.89 -1.07
N ALA A 96 12.75 11.69 -0.01
CA ALA A 96 11.61 12.35 0.64
C ALA A 96 10.81 13.22 -0.35
N TYR A 97 11.51 13.91 -1.25
CA TYR A 97 10.89 14.72 -2.29
C TYR A 97 10.03 13.89 -3.26
N ASP A 98 10.57 12.78 -3.77
CA ASP A 98 9.81 11.91 -4.69
C ASP A 98 8.62 11.25 -3.99
N ILE A 99 8.76 10.88 -2.70
CA ILE A 99 7.63 10.36 -1.91
C ILE A 99 6.54 11.42 -1.75
N ALA A 100 6.90 12.67 -1.45
CA ALA A 100 5.93 13.77 -1.37
C ALA A 100 5.21 13.98 -2.69
N LEU A 101 5.93 14.00 -3.82
CA LEU A 101 5.33 14.08 -5.17
C LEU A 101 4.37 12.90 -5.42
N MET A 102 4.75 11.69 -5.03
CA MET A 102 3.90 10.49 -5.16
C MET A 102 2.61 10.64 -4.34
N CYS A 103 2.67 11.18 -3.14
CA CYS A 103 1.50 11.46 -2.31
C CYS A 103 0.59 12.51 -2.98
N ILE A 104 1.15 13.60 -3.52
CA ILE A 104 0.39 14.62 -4.25
C ILE A 104 -0.37 14.00 -5.44
N TRP A 105 0.28 13.12 -6.21
CA TRP A 105 -0.37 12.38 -7.28
C TRP A 105 -1.46 11.43 -6.76
N GLY A 106 -1.21 10.77 -5.63
CA GLY A 106 -2.16 9.88 -4.98
C GLY A 106 -3.44 10.60 -4.57
N PHE A 107 -3.33 11.76 -3.94
CA PHE A 107 -4.47 12.56 -3.47
C PHE A 107 -5.39 13.10 -4.59
N ARG A 108 -4.95 13.08 -5.86
CA ARG A 108 -5.84 13.34 -7.00
C ARG A 108 -6.87 12.22 -7.22
N LEU A 109 -6.67 11.06 -6.60
CA LEU A 109 -7.57 9.93 -6.65
C LEU A 109 -8.35 9.86 -5.32
N ARG A 110 -9.65 10.17 -5.36
CA ARG A 110 -10.50 10.14 -4.16
C ARG A 110 -10.37 8.82 -3.39
N LYS A 111 -10.34 7.69 -4.12
CA LYS A 111 -10.19 6.37 -3.50
C LYS A 111 -8.88 6.22 -2.72
N PHE A 112 -7.78 6.82 -3.19
CA PHE A 112 -6.52 6.83 -2.44
C PHE A 112 -6.67 7.61 -1.12
N ALA A 113 -7.23 8.81 -1.17
CA ALA A 113 -7.49 9.63 0.03
C ALA A 113 -8.36 8.86 1.05
N ASP A 114 -9.46 8.25 0.58
CA ASP A 114 -10.35 7.44 1.41
C ASP A 114 -9.64 6.25 2.10
N ILE A 115 -8.65 5.66 1.43
CA ILE A 115 -7.90 4.52 1.97
C ILE A 115 -6.84 4.97 2.97
N VAL A 116 -6.02 5.96 2.63
CA VAL A 116 -4.89 6.36 3.49
C VAL A 116 -5.34 7.10 4.74
N GLY A 117 -6.50 7.80 4.66
CA GLY A 117 -7.12 8.47 5.79
C GLY A 117 -8.01 7.57 6.67
N CYS A 118 -8.20 6.30 6.28
CA CYS A 118 -9.02 5.36 7.04
C CYS A 118 -8.27 4.87 8.29
N PRO A 119 -8.77 5.10 9.52
CA PRO A 119 -8.07 4.68 10.73
C PRO A 119 -8.18 3.18 10.98
N GLU A 120 -9.32 2.57 10.65
CA GLU A 120 -9.57 1.15 10.87
C GLU A 120 -10.48 0.56 9.80
N LEU A 121 -10.38 -0.73 9.56
CA LEU A 121 -11.15 -1.47 8.57
C LEU A 121 -11.44 -2.89 9.06
N TRP A 122 -12.68 -3.31 8.92
CA TRP A 122 -13.02 -4.73 9.00
C TRP A 122 -12.81 -5.40 7.64
N SER A 123 -12.00 -6.44 7.59
CA SER A 123 -11.69 -7.20 6.38
C SER A 123 -11.91 -8.69 6.60
N SER A 124 -12.51 -9.37 5.62
CA SER A 124 -12.77 -10.81 5.66
C SER A 124 -12.61 -11.45 4.28
N PRO A 125 -12.16 -12.73 4.21
CA PRO A 125 -12.15 -13.46 2.95
C PRO A 125 -13.57 -13.70 2.42
N LEU A 126 -13.73 -13.75 1.09
CA LEU A 126 -15.04 -13.93 0.42
C LEU A 126 -15.66 -15.32 0.66
N ALA A 127 -14.83 -16.34 0.90
CA ALA A 127 -15.27 -17.71 1.07
C ALA A 127 -14.64 -18.34 2.31
N GLY A 128 -15.33 -18.21 3.45
CA GLY A 128 -14.89 -18.79 4.71
C GLY A 128 -13.68 -18.09 5.34
N GLY A 129 -13.57 -18.13 6.63
CA GLY A 129 -12.54 -17.49 7.44
C GLY A 129 -13.10 -16.38 8.32
N GLN A 130 -12.41 -16.13 9.43
CA GLN A 130 -12.79 -15.06 10.35
C GLN A 130 -12.33 -13.71 9.78
N GLY A 131 -13.25 -12.74 9.73
CA GLY A 131 -12.91 -11.35 9.51
C GLY A 131 -12.02 -10.80 10.63
N ARG A 132 -11.23 -9.81 10.31
CA ARG A 132 -10.30 -9.15 11.25
C ARG A 132 -10.44 -7.65 11.19
N LEU A 133 -10.40 -7.00 12.33
CA LEU A 133 -10.26 -5.56 12.41
C LEU A 133 -8.79 -5.20 12.18
N ALA A 134 -8.56 -4.37 11.18
CA ALA A 134 -7.25 -3.85 10.82
C ALA A 134 -7.15 -2.38 11.25
N TYR A 135 -6.16 -2.03 12.03
CA TYR A 135 -5.84 -0.64 12.39
C TYR A 135 -4.76 -0.10 11.47
N ASN A 136 -4.89 1.17 11.09
CA ASN A 136 -3.86 1.85 10.33
C ASN A 136 -2.59 1.99 11.17
N THR A 137 -1.43 1.77 10.57
CA THR A 137 -0.14 1.92 11.25
C THR A 137 0.26 3.40 11.44
N ASN A 138 -0.40 4.32 10.74
CA ASN A 138 -0.18 5.76 10.89
C ASN A 138 -0.93 6.31 12.11
N ARG A 139 -0.25 6.39 13.25
CA ARG A 139 -0.84 6.88 14.51
C ARG A 139 -1.26 8.36 14.47
N LEU A 140 -0.77 9.15 13.53
CA LEU A 140 -1.17 10.56 13.40
C LEU A 140 -2.66 10.70 13.13
N LEU A 141 -3.30 9.71 12.52
CA LEU A 141 -4.75 9.71 12.28
C LEU A 141 -5.59 9.83 13.57
N TRP A 142 -5.02 9.49 14.71
CA TRP A 142 -5.68 9.61 16.03
C TRP A 142 -5.13 10.73 16.90
N SER A 143 -3.88 11.15 16.67
CA SER A 143 -3.17 12.07 17.59
C SER A 143 -2.97 13.47 17.03
N LEU A 144 -3.14 13.70 15.72
CA LEU A 144 -2.95 14.99 15.09
C LEU A 144 -4.24 15.46 14.42
N ALA A 145 -4.80 16.57 14.90
CA ALA A 145 -5.98 17.16 14.30
C ALA A 145 -5.73 17.50 12.81
N GLY A 146 -6.64 17.06 11.94
CA GLY A 146 -6.57 17.25 10.51
C GLY A 146 -5.68 16.23 9.77
N ALA A 147 -5.02 15.30 10.46
CA ALA A 147 -4.26 14.25 9.78
C ALA A 147 -5.19 13.37 8.91
N ASP A 148 -4.81 13.20 7.64
CA ASP A 148 -5.60 12.50 6.61
C ASP A 148 -4.79 11.49 5.77
N GLY A 149 -3.56 11.15 6.19
CA GLY A 149 -2.70 10.16 5.55
C GLY A 149 -1.27 10.17 6.08
N VAL A 150 -0.34 9.48 5.46
CA VAL A 150 -0.44 8.65 4.27
C VAL A 150 0.02 7.23 4.62
N LYS A 151 1.33 7.04 4.93
CA LYS A 151 1.90 5.72 5.12
C LYS A 151 3.15 5.73 6.00
N THR A 152 3.24 4.74 6.87
CA THR A 152 4.46 4.41 7.64
C THR A 152 5.26 3.33 6.93
N GLY A 153 6.54 3.24 7.22
CA GLY A 153 7.41 2.15 6.78
C GLY A 153 8.55 1.92 7.77
N THR A 154 8.99 0.69 7.91
CA THR A 154 10.16 0.36 8.74
C THR A 154 10.87 -0.84 8.16
N THR A 155 12.18 -0.71 7.95
CA THR A 155 13.09 -1.83 7.71
C THR A 155 14.35 -1.62 8.52
N THR A 156 15.08 -2.69 8.82
CA THR A 156 16.36 -2.58 9.54
C THR A 156 17.33 -1.64 8.82
N ARG A 157 17.30 -1.62 7.49
CA ARG A 157 18.21 -0.82 6.67
C ARG A 157 17.77 0.64 6.52
N ALA A 158 16.46 0.89 6.37
CA ALA A 158 15.92 2.24 6.13
C ALA A 158 15.59 2.98 7.42
N GLY A 159 15.47 2.28 8.55
CA GLY A 159 14.94 2.86 9.78
C GLY A 159 13.44 3.13 9.70
N HIS A 160 12.96 4.08 10.48
CA HIS A 160 11.57 4.51 10.49
C HIS A 160 11.32 5.58 9.42
N CYS A 161 10.37 5.32 8.54
CA CYS A 161 9.95 6.23 7.48
C CYS A 161 8.48 6.59 7.66
N LEU A 162 8.14 7.84 7.36
CA LEU A 162 6.79 8.36 7.42
C LEU A 162 6.54 9.30 6.25
N ALA A 163 5.49 9.04 5.47
CA ALA A 163 4.81 10.02 4.66
C ALA A 163 3.54 10.42 5.42
N ALA A 164 3.41 11.68 5.77
CA ALA A 164 2.28 12.21 6.50
C ALA A 164 1.56 13.29 5.69
N SER A 165 0.27 13.44 5.90
CA SER A 165 -0.50 14.56 5.39
C SER A 165 -1.53 15.02 6.42
N ALA A 166 -1.85 16.30 6.36
CA ALA A 166 -2.91 16.90 7.16
C ALA A 166 -3.57 18.04 6.38
N THR A 167 -4.89 18.15 6.53
CA THR A 167 -5.68 19.26 5.97
C THR A 167 -6.11 20.19 7.10
N ARG A 168 -5.80 21.50 6.95
CA ARG A 168 -6.21 22.57 7.87
C ARG A 168 -6.64 23.78 7.07
N ASP A 169 -7.75 24.39 7.44
CA ASP A 169 -8.31 25.60 6.81
C ASP A 169 -8.41 25.48 5.28
N GLY A 170 -8.74 24.28 4.78
CA GLY A 170 -8.84 23.98 3.35
C GLY A 170 -7.50 23.79 2.62
N LEU A 171 -6.38 23.86 3.33
CA LEU A 171 -5.03 23.60 2.78
C LEU A 171 -4.55 22.22 3.21
N GLN A 172 -4.11 21.42 2.24
CA GLN A 172 -3.47 20.14 2.50
C GLN A 172 -1.94 20.27 2.47
N PHE A 173 -1.31 19.74 3.51
CA PHE A 173 0.15 19.65 3.67
C PHE A 173 0.58 18.20 3.58
N ILE A 174 1.75 17.96 2.99
CA ILE A 174 2.40 16.64 2.89
C ILE A 174 3.84 16.76 3.37
#